data_b7560775fd1ac9542bad2933ade110bd
#
_entry.id   b7560775fd1ac9542bad2933ade110bd
#
_cell.length_a   1.000
_cell.length_b   1.000
_cell.length_c   1.000
_cell.angle_alpha   90.00
_cell.angle_beta   90.00
_cell.angle_gamma   90.00
#
_symmetry.space_group_name_H-M   'P 1'
#
loop_
_entity.id
_entity.type
_entity.pdbx_description
1 polymer ?
#
loop_
_entity_poly.entity_id
_entity_poly.type
_entity_poly.pdbx_seq_one_letter_code
_entity_poly.pdbx_strand_id
1 'polypeptide(L)'
;MMARHGTIPPMSFKIDIQPAGLQFQVERDQAILPAAIAAGVGLPYGCRDGACGSCKSKLVSGRVIHGAHQLKALSAAEEEAGLILTCCATPQTDCVIESRSVAAAGEFPIMKIPVRVATLNQAAPDVMMVRLQLPANASFQYKAGQYVEFLLRDGKRRAYSMANAPHLKGEPPQIELHIRHMPGGLFTDALFSTVKEKDIMRVEGPFGTFWLREDSRKPIVLLASGTGLAPIKALIEQMQLKQDNRPAVLFWGCRRSHDLYLHEWAEQAAASMPNLRYVPVLSEAGPDWRGRNGFVHEAVMQDLPDLSGHEVYACGAPVMVDAARRDFSARCGLPEDAFYADSFTSEADKV
;
A
#
# COMPACT_ATOMS: atom_id res chain seq x y z
N MET A 1 -27.63 9.18 51.06
CA MET A 1 -28.28 8.63 49.85
C MET A 1 -27.38 8.98 48.66
N MET A 2 -26.45 8.11 48.33
CA MET A 2 -25.48 8.35 47.24
C MET A 2 -26.08 7.84 45.92
N ALA A 3 -26.27 8.76 44.99
CA ALA A 3 -26.71 8.42 43.63
C ALA A 3 -25.62 7.59 42.92
N ARG A 4 -25.92 6.38 42.60
CA ARG A 4 -25.07 5.54 41.70
C ARG A 4 -25.13 6.15 40.31
N HIS A 5 -24.02 6.72 39.85
CA HIS A 5 -23.84 7.05 38.46
C HIS A 5 -23.79 5.71 37.67
N GLY A 6 -24.88 5.36 37.06
CA GLY A 6 -24.92 4.27 36.10
C GLY A 6 -24.12 4.68 34.88
N THR A 7 -22.95 4.11 34.70
CA THR A 7 -22.22 4.15 33.43
C THR A 7 -23.09 3.44 32.40
N ILE A 8 -23.59 4.20 31.43
CA ILE A 8 -24.22 3.62 30.22
C ILE A 8 -23.14 2.78 29.57
N PRO A 9 -23.37 1.46 29.32
CA PRO A 9 -22.37 0.66 28.63
C PRO A 9 -22.09 1.30 27.25
N PRO A 10 -20.84 1.27 26.78
CA PRO A 10 -20.51 1.81 25.48
C PRO A 10 -21.37 1.08 24.43
N MET A 11 -22.16 1.85 23.67
CA MET A 11 -22.90 1.28 22.55
C MET A 11 -21.90 0.91 21.47
N SER A 12 -21.74 -0.36 21.21
CA SER A 12 -20.99 -0.88 20.07
C SER A 12 -21.93 -1.39 19.00
N PHE A 13 -21.50 -1.38 17.77
CA PHE A 13 -22.22 -1.90 16.62
C PHE A 13 -21.51 -3.11 16.05
N LYS A 14 -22.28 -4.12 15.65
CA LYS A 14 -21.77 -5.32 15.00
C LYS A 14 -21.54 -5.03 13.51
N ILE A 15 -20.37 -5.41 13.01
CA ILE A 15 -20.06 -5.40 11.58
C ILE A 15 -19.92 -6.85 11.12
N ASP A 16 -20.65 -7.18 10.06
CA ASP A 16 -20.60 -8.48 9.37
C ASP A 16 -19.97 -8.29 7.98
N ILE A 17 -18.93 -9.04 7.67
CA ILE A 17 -18.20 -8.95 6.41
C ILE A 17 -18.54 -10.12 5.51
N GLN A 18 -19.15 -9.85 4.38
CA GLN A 18 -19.54 -10.84 3.37
C GLN A 18 -18.59 -10.78 2.15
N PRO A 19 -18.33 -11.90 1.48
CA PRO A 19 -18.79 -13.26 1.78
C PRO A 19 -17.96 -13.98 2.84
N ALA A 20 -16.96 -13.33 3.46
CA ALA A 20 -15.99 -13.95 4.36
C ALA A 20 -16.61 -14.49 5.67
N GLY A 21 -17.81 -14.04 6.05
CA GLY A 21 -18.51 -14.44 7.27
C GLY A 21 -17.82 -14.01 8.57
N LEU A 22 -16.91 -13.03 8.50
CA LEU A 22 -16.20 -12.50 9.64
C LEU A 22 -17.01 -11.42 10.33
N GLN A 23 -16.92 -11.35 11.66
CA GLN A 23 -17.69 -10.40 12.47
C GLN A 23 -16.80 -9.76 13.53
N PHE A 24 -17.03 -8.48 13.80
CA PHE A 24 -16.37 -7.76 14.89
C PHE A 24 -17.25 -6.62 15.42
N GLN A 25 -16.85 -6.05 16.55
CA GLN A 25 -17.54 -4.94 17.19
C GLN A 25 -16.80 -3.62 16.91
N VAL A 26 -17.56 -2.54 16.71
CA VAL A 26 -17.05 -1.19 16.52
C VAL A 26 -17.70 -0.28 17.55
N GLU A 27 -16.93 0.48 18.31
CA GLU A 27 -17.44 1.44 19.26
C GLU A 27 -18.14 2.61 18.54
N ARG A 28 -19.07 3.27 19.23
CA ARG A 28 -19.97 4.28 18.65
C ARG A 28 -19.29 5.37 17.83
N ASP A 29 -18.14 5.87 18.30
CA ASP A 29 -17.43 6.97 17.67
C ASP A 29 -16.15 6.52 16.94
N GLN A 30 -16.04 5.23 16.68
CA GLN A 30 -14.89 4.61 16.03
C GLN A 30 -15.19 4.34 14.55
N ALA A 31 -14.22 4.59 13.67
CA ALA A 31 -14.32 4.16 12.28
C ALA A 31 -14.16 2.63 12.16
N ILE A 32 -14.73 2.05 11.10
CA ILE A 32 -14.80 0.60 10.90
C ILE A 32 -13.41 -0.03 10.75
N LEU A 33 -12.52 0.57 9.96
CA LEU A 33 -11.19 0.00 9.68
C LEU A 33 -10.29 -0.13 10.92
N PRO A 34 -10.14 0.88 11.80
CA PRO A 34 -9.36 0.73 13.04
C PRO A 34 -9.88 -0.40 13.93
N ALA A 35 -11.20 -0.57 14.03
CA ALA A 35 -11.79 -1.66 14.79
C ALA A 35 -11.54 -3.02 14.12
N ALA A 36 -11.65 -3.11 12.79
CA ALA A 36 -11.32 -4.32 12.04
C ALA A 36 -9.87 -4.75 12.29
N ILE A 37 -8.92 -3.81 12.20
CA ILE A 37 -7.50 -4.07 12.46
C ILE A 37 -7.29 -4.59 13.89
N ALA A 38 -7.93 -3.95 14.90
CA ALA A 38 -7.83 -4.36 16.30
C ALA A 38 -8.44 -5.74 16.55
N ALA A 39 -9.53 -6.06 15.83
CA ALA A 39 -10.20 -7.36 15.89
C ALA A 39 -9.51 -8.47 15.09
N GLY A 40 -8.42 -8.12 14.40
CA GLY A 40 -7.75 -9.10 13.59
C GLY A 40 -8.45 -9.36 12.23
N VAL A 41 -9.28 -8.48 11.70
CA VAL A 41 -9.96 -8.60 10.40
C VAL A 41 -9.27 -7.74 9.35
N GLY A 42 -8.70 -8.36 8.33
CA GLY A 42 -7.92 -7.69 7.28
C GLY A 42 -8.77 -7.18 6.13
N LEU A 43 -9.52 -6.10 6.35
CA LEU A 43 -10.13 -5.35 5.27
C LEU A 43 -9.04 -4.70 4.40
N PRO A 44 -9.25 -4.51 3.09
CA PRO A 44 -8.30 -3.78 2.24
C PRO A 44 -8.08 -2.36 2.75
N TYR A 45 -6.83 -1.89 2.81
CA TYR A 45 -6.52 -0.49 3.12
C TYR A 45 -5.12 -0.07 2.65
N GLY A 46 -4.95 1.24 2.46
CA GLY A 46 -3.67 1.90 2.19
C GLY A 46 -3.48 3.08 3.16
N CYS A 47 -3.89 4.30 2.79
CA CYS A 47 -3.59 5.55 3.50
C CYS A 47 -4.21 5.69 4.91
N ARG A 48 -5.35 5.08 5.17
CA ARG A 48 -6.14 5.14 6.42
C ARG A 48 -6.73 6.53 6.77
N ASP A 49 -6.71 7.47 5.84
CA ASP A 49 -7.14 8.87 6.04
C ASP A 49 -8.12 9.39 4.97
N GLY A 50 -8.77 8.50 4.23
CA GLY A 50 -9.80 8.85 3.25
C GLY A 50 -9.29 9.37 1.91
N ALA A 51 -7.99 9.27 1.61
CA ALA A 51 -7.41 9.90 0.43
C ALA A 51 -7.20 8.95 -0.77
N CYS A 52 -7.04 7.64 -0.57
CA CYS A 52 -6.61 6.70 -1.63
C CYS A 52 -7.71 5.80 -2.20
N GLY A 53 -8.84 5.64 -1.53
CA GLY A 53 -9.92 4.76 -1.98
C GLY A 53 -9.67 3.25 -1.80
N SER A 54 -8.48 2.81 -1.34
CA SER A 54 -8.14 1.37 -1.21
C SER A 54 -9.04 0.61 -0.23
N CYS A 55 -9.66 1.30 0.72
CA CYS A 55 -10.58 0.71 1.70
C CYS A 55 -12.06 0.81 1.30
N LYS A 56 -12.36 1.15 0.03
CA LYS A 56 -13.72 1.25 -0.48
C LYS A 56 -14.41 -0.11 -0.43
N SER A 57 -15.60 -0.15 0.14
CA SER A 57 -16.39 -1.35 0.32
C SER A 57 -17.88 -1.03 0.12
N LYS A 58 -18.68 -2.04 -0.22
CA LYS A 58 -20.13 -1.89 -0.38
C LYS A 58 -20.82 -2.06 0.97
N LEU A 59 -21.60 -1.06 1.38
CA LEU A 59 -22.54 -1.19 2.50
C LEU A 59 -23.80 -1.89 1.99
N VAL A 60 -24.01 -3.13 2.41
CA VAL A 60 -25.16 -3.95 2.00
C VAL A 60 -26.39 -3.61 2.87
N SER A 61 -26.16 -3.40 4.16
CA SER A 61 -27.20 -2.98 5.11
C SER A 61 -26.63 -2.22 6.29
N GLY A 62 -27.48 -1.46 6.98
CA GLY A 62 -27.08 -0.60 8.08
C GLY A 62 -26.92 0.86 7.65
N ARG A 63 -26.38 1.68 8.55
CA ARG A 63 -26.13 3.11 8.32
C ARG A 63 -24.77 3.49 8.88
N VAL A 64 -24.05 4.37 8.16
CA VAL A 64 -22.78 4.95 8.59
C VAL A 64 -22.84 6.47 8.45
N ILE A 65 -21.98 7.16 9.20
CA ILE A 65 -21.61 8.56 8.95
C ILE A 65 -20.25 8.54 8.26
N HIS A 66 -20.16 9.22 7.12
CA HIS A 66 -18.89 9.41 6.42
C HIS A 66 -18.09 10.52 7.10
N GLY A 67 -16.86 10.23 7.51
CA GLY A 67 -15.91 11.24 7.95
C GLY A 67 -15.27 11.99 6.78
N ALA A 68 -14.38 12.92 7.08
CA ALA A 68 -13.65 13.68 6.05
C ALA A 68 -12.89 12.73 5.11
N HIS A 69 -13.07 12.95 3.80
CA HIS A 69 -12.42 12.17 2.75
C HIS A 69 -12.33 12.97 1.45
N GLN A 70 -11.54 12.48 0.50
CA GLN A 70 -11.37 13.07 -0.81
C GLN A 70 -12.46 12.57 -1.77
N LEU A 71 -13.05 13.48 -2.57
CA LEU A 71 -14.04 13.11 -3.59
C LEU A 71 -13.50 12.14 -4.64
N LYS A 72 -12.19 12.15 -4.91
CA LYS A 72 -11.53 11.16 -5.78
C LYS A 72 -11.48 9.76 -5.17
N ALA A 73 -11.48 9.65 -3.84
CA ALA A 73 -11.48 8.37 -3.13
C ALA A 73 -12.89 7.81 -2.97
N LEU A 74 -13.89 8.68 -2.80
CA LEU A 74 -15.31 8.33 -2.74
C LEU A 74 -16.12 9.52 -3.22
N SER A 75 -16.72 9.43 -4.39
CA SER A 75 -17.58 10.46 -4.96
C SER A 75 -18.99 10.40 -4.36
N ALA A 76 -19.73 11.50 -4.44
CA ALA A 76 -21.14 11.56 -4.00
C ALA A 76 -22.01 10.48 -4.67
N ALA A 77 -21.81 10.24 -5.97
CA ALA A 77 -22.53 9.19 -6.70
C ALA A 77 -22.22 7.77 -6.17
N GLU A 78 -20.98 7.52 -5.74
CA GLU A 78 -20.59 6.26 -5.13
C GLU A 78 -21.16 6.10 -3.71
N GLU A 79 -21.24 7.19 -2.92
CA GLU A 79 -21.93 7.18 -1.62
C GLU A 79 -23.43 6.88 -1.81
N GLU A 80 -24.09 7.53 -2.76
CA GLU A 80 -25.50 7.25 -3.11
C GLU A 80 -25.69 5.80 -3.57
N ALA A 81 -24.70 5.24 -4.26
CA ALA A 81 -24.69 3.82 -4.65
C ALA A 81 -24.41 2.87 -3.47
N GLY A 82 -24.20 3.40 -2.27
CA GLY A 82 -23.94 2.63 -1.04
C GLY A 82 -22.50 2.17 -0.86
N LEU A 83 -21.52 2.83 -1.50
CA LEU A 83 -20.11 2.61 -1.22
C LEU A 83 -19.67 3.44 -0.01
N ILE A 84 -18.73 2.91 0.75
CA ILE A 84 -18.16 3.56 1.94
C ILE A 84 -16.64 3.42 1.94
N LEU A 85 -15.93 4.34 2.59
CA LEU A 85 -14.52 4.16 2.96
C LEU A 85 -14.45 3.68 4.41
N THR A 86 -14.07 2.44 4.63
CA THR A 86 -14.04 1.84 5.99
C THR A 86 -13.10 2.57 6.94
N CYS A 87 -12.09 3.28 6.45
CA CYS A 87 -11.17 4.08 7.28
C CYS A 87 -11.81 5.37 7.82
N CYS A 88 -12.88 5.88 7.20
CA CYS A 88 -13.56 7.12 7.58
C CYS A 88 -15.03 6.92 7.95
N ALA A 89 -15.62 5.76 7.64
CA ALA A 89 -17.02 5.47 7.94
C ALA A 89 -17.20 5.01 9.39
N THR A 90 -18.07 5.70 10.14
CA THR A 90 -18.44 5.38 11.52
C THR A 90 -19.84 4.78 11.54
N PRO A 91 -20.04 3.55 12.04
CA PRO A 91 -21.35 2.91 12.04
C PRO A 91 -22.33 3.63 12.99
N GLN A 92 -23.60 3.65 12.61
CA GLN A 92 -24.71 4.18 13.40
C GLN A 92 -25.73 3.08 13.78
N THR A 93 -25.61 1.94 13.15
CA THR A 93 -26.35 0.70 13.40
C THR A 93 -25.43 -0.48 13.14
N ASP A 94 -25.87 -1.68 13.47
CA ASP A 94 -25.25 -2.88 12.92
C ASP A 94 -25.20 -2.79 11.40
N CYS A 95 -24.08 -3.21 10.81
CA CYS A 95 -23.83 -3.10 9.37
C CYS A 95 -23.40 -4.44 8.77
N VAL A 96 -23.82 -4.66 7.53
CA VAL A 96 -23.28 -5.70 6.66
C VAL A 96 -22.50 -5.05 5.54
N ILE A 97 -21.24 -5.45 5.37
CA ILE A 97 -20.31 -4.90 4.38
C ILE A 97 -19.87 -6.02 3.46
N GLU A 98 -19.95 -5.78 2.15
CA GLU A 98 -19.35 -6.66 1.16
C GLU A 98 -17.91 -6.22 0.90
N SER A 99 -16.96 -7.13 1.15
CA SER A 99 -15.56 -6.99 0.81
C SER A 99 -15.00 -8.35 0.38
N ARG A 100 -14.62 -8.46 -0.89
CA ARG A 100 -14.15 -9.73 -1.47
C ARG A 100 -12.68 -10.01 -1.21
N SER A 101 -11.90 -8.95 -0.94
CA SER A 101 -10.45 -9.05 -0.70
C SER A 101 -10.09 -9.08 0.78
N VAL A 102 -10.89 -9.76 1.60
CA VAL A 102 -10.60 -9.89 3.03
C VAL A 102 -9.46 -10.88 3.22
N ALA A 103 -8.36 -10.41 3.78
CA ALA A 103 -7.26 -11.27 4.22
C ALA A 103 -7.44 -11.64 5.69
N ALA A 104 -6.90 -12.78 6.10
CA ALA A 104 -6.70 -12.98 7.54
C ALA A 104 -5.84 -11.82 8.05
N ALA A 105 -6.37 -11.09 9.04
CA ALA A 105 -5.68 -9.90 9.52
C ALA A 105 -4.40 -10.27 10.23
N GLY A 106 -3.46 -9.37 10.03
CA GLY A 106 -2.29 -9.20 10.86
C GLY A 106 -1.70 -10.46 11.44
N GLU A 107 -1.12 -11.33 10.60
CA GLU A 107 -0.33 -12.48 11.08
C GLU A 107 0.76 -12.00 12.08
N PHE A 108 1.09 -10.71 12.04
CA PHE A 108 2.12 -10.13 12.89
C PHE A 108 1.58 -8.94 13.69
N PRO A 109 1.95 -8.84 14.99
CA PRO A 109 1.51 -7.75 15.84
C PRO A 109 2.06 -6.40 15.36
N ILE A 110 1.24 -5.37 15.42
CA ILE A 110 1.70 -3.99 15.20
C ILE A 110 2.56 -3.57 16.38
N MET A 111 3.77 -3.10 16.08
CA MET A 111 4.76 -2.70 17.07
C MET A 111 5.20 -1.26 16.88
N LYS A 112 5.37 -0.53 17.99
CA LYS A 112 6.07 0.77 18.02
C LYS A 112 7.51 0.52 18.45
N ILE A 113 8.46 0.74 17.55
CA ILE A 113 9.86 0.44 17.80
C ILE A 113 10.77 1.64 17.48
N PRO A 114 11.82 1.87 18.26
CA PRO A 114 12.90 2.75 17.85
C PRO A 114 13.69 2.07 16.72
N VAL A 115 14.12 2.86 15.74
CA VAL A 115 14.97 2.40 14.64
C VAL A 115 16.15 3.34 14.49
N ARG A 116 17.29 2.82 14.08
CA ARG A 116 18.47 3.61 13.80
C ARG A 116 18.69 3.71 12.30
N VAL A 117 18.90 4.90 11.79
CA VAL A 117 19.33 5.09 10.38
C VAL A 117 20.67 4.42 10.19
N ALA A 118 20.69 3.33 9.44
CA ALA A 118 21.91 2.56 9.16
C ALA A 118 22.66 3.16 7.97
N THR A 119 21.94 3.41 6.87
CA THR A 119 22.52 4.04 5.66
C THR A 119 21.50 4.98 5.00
N LEU A 120 22.03 6.01 4.34
CA LEU A 120 21.34 6.92 3.46
C LEU A 120 22.04 6.92 2.11
N ASN A 121 21.38 6.42 1.08
CA ASN A 121 21.91 6.40 -0.28
C ASN A 121 20.98 7.15 -1.22
N GLN A 122 21.43 8.28 -1.75
CA GLN A 122 20.70 9.05 -2.75
C GLN A 122 20.80 8.35 -4.11
N ALA A 123 19.76 7.59 -4.46
CA ALA A 123 19.74 6.76 -5.68
C ALA A 123 19.30 7.54 -6.93
N ALA A 124 18.59 8.68 -6.74
CA ALA A 124 18.25 9.63 -7.78
C ALA A 124 18.19 11.05 -7.17
N PRO A 125 18.13 12.13 -7.96
CA PRO A 125 18.09 13.50 -7.42
C PRO A 125 16.99 13.71 -6.37
N ASP A 126 15.86 13.03 -6.50
CA ASP A 126 14.70 13.13 -5.62
C ASP A 126 14.36 11.80 -4.89
N VAL A 127 15.25 10.79 -4.90
CA VAL A 127 15.01 9.50 -4.25
C VAL A 127 16.13 9.13 -3.28
N MET A 128 15.77 8.92 -2.02
CA MET A 128 16.65 8.40 -0.96
C MET A 128 16.28 6.95 -0.64
N MET A 129 17.23 6.05 -0.75
CA MET A 129 17.15 4.69 -0.20
C MET A 129 17.66 4.72 1.22
N VAL A 130 16.79 4.38 2.16
CA VAL A 130 17.06 4.44 3.60
C VAL A 130 17.05 3.03 4.16
N ARG A 131 18.11 2.62 4.82
CA ARG A 131 18.11 1.41 5.64
C ARG A 131 17.98 1.76 7.10
N LEU A 132 17.01 1.15 7.75
CA LEU A 132 16.72 1.32 9.16
C LEU A 132 17.06 0.03 9.91
N GLN A 133 18.00 0.12 10.82
CA GLN A 133 18.34 -0.99 11.71
C GLN A 133 17.28 -1.10 12.81
N LEU A 134 16.73 -2.29 12.95
CA LEU A 134 15.79 -2.66 14.01
C LEU A 134 16.56 -3.04 15.29
N PRO A 135 15.95 -2.94 16.48
CA PRO A 135 16.54 -3.47 17.70
C PRO A 135 16.76 -4.98 17.57
N ALA A 136 17.93 -5.46 18.02
CA ALA A 136 18.29 -6.88 17.90
C ALA A 136 17.31 -7.84 18.62
N ASN A 137 16.65 -7.36 19.68
CA ASN A 137 15.65 -8.09 20.44
C ASN A 137 14.20 -7.89 19.96
N ALA A 138 13.98 -7.09 18.90
CA ALA A 138 12.64 -6.89 18.36
C ALA A 138 12.25 -8.06 17.46
N SER A 139 11.15 -8.72 17.79
CA SER A 139 10.54 -9.76 16.96
C SER A 139 9.69 -9.14 15.83
N PHE A 140 10.20 -8.08 15.19
CA PHE A 140 9.47 -7.40 14.12
C PHE A 140 9.40 -8.28 12.87
N GLN A 141 8.18 -8.66 12.51
CA GLN A 141 7.86 -9.49 11.35
C GLN A 141 6.88 -8.73 10.44
N TYR A 142 6.93 -8.99 9.14
CA TYR A 142 6.05 -8.37 8.15
C TYR A 142 5.95 -9.25 6.90
N LYS A 143 4.93 -9.00 6.08
CA LYS A 143 4.82 -9.56 4.72
C LYS A 143 5.45 -8.60 3.72
N ALA A 144 6.10 -9.13 2.69
CA ALA A 144 6.56 -8.34 1.55
C ALA A 144 5.41 -7.51 0.98
N GLY A 145 5.63 -6.21 0.78
CA GLY A 145 4.63 -5.24 0.33
C GLY A 145 3.94 -4.44 1.43
N GLN A 146 4.11 -4.79 2.71
CA GLN A 146 3.62 -3.98 3.83
C GLN A 146 4.48 -2.73 4.06
N TYR A 147 3.96 -1.78 4.83
CA TYR A 147 4.60 -0.51 5.14
C TYR A 147 4.75 -0.26 6.65
N VAL A 148 5.60 0.71 6.99
CA VAL A 148 5.73 1.28 8.33
C VAL A 148 5.37 2.75 8.32
N GLU A 149 4.97 3.29 9.48
CA GLU A 149 4.74 4.72 9.67
C GLU A 149 5.81 5.31 10.60
N PHE A 150 6.49 6.36 10.14
CA PHE A 150 7.28 7.20 11.04
C PHE A 150 6.36 8.00 11.95
N LEU A 151 6.69 8.00 13.24
CA LEU A 151 6.02 8.80 14.27
C LEU A 151 6.80 10.09 14.44
N LEU A 152 6.28 11.19 13.92
CA LEU A 152 6.93 12.50 13.95
C LEU A 152 6.69 13.20 15.30
N ARG A 153 7.54 14.18 15.63
CA ARG A 153 7.47 14.90 16.91
C ARG A 153 6.21 15.75 17.07
N ASP A 154 5.62 16.19 15.95
CA ASP A 154 4.37 16.95 15.90
C ASP A 154 3.11 16.07 15.97
N GLY A 155 3.28 14.76 16.22
CA GLY A 155 2.21 13.77 16.26
C GLY A 155 1.75 13.28 14.89
N LYS A 156 2.24 13.86 13.80
CA LYS A 156 1.94 13.39 12.44
C LYS A 156 2.64 12.08 12.14
N ARG A 157 2.15 11.40 11.11
CA ARG A 157 2.66 10.11 10.66
C ARG A 157 3.01 10.17 9.18
N ARG A 158 4.02 9.41 8.77
CA ARG A 158 4.39 9.27 7.35
C ARG A 158 4.62 7.80 7.05
N ALA A 159 3.83 7.29 6.10
CA ALA A 159 3.85 5.90 5.68
C ALA A 159 4.88 5.68 4.57
N TYR A 160 5.66 4.62 4.67
CA TYR A 160 6.60 4.18 3.63
C TYR A 160 6.63 2.67 3.56
N SER A 161 6.48 2.14 2.34
CA SER A 161 6.49 0.71 2.08
C SER A 161 7.88 0.13 2.23
N MET A 162 7.98 -1.05 2.85
CA MET A 162 9.23 -1.77 2.99
C MET A 162 9.65 -2.37 1.64
N ALA A 163 10.85 -2.05 1.22
CA ALA A 163 11.39 -2.36 -0.10
C ALA A 163 12.18 -3.68 -0.15
N ASN A 164 12.46 -4.30 0.99
CA ASN A 164 13.09 -5.62 1.07
C ASN A 164 12.10 -6.67 1.57
N ALA A 165 12.23 -7.89 1.07
CA ALA A 165 11.46 -9.00 1.61
C ALA A 165 11.94 -9.39 3.02
N PRO A 166 11.06 -9.96 3.87
CA PRO A 166 11.38 -10.26 5.28
C PRO A 166 12.62 -11.11 5.51
N HIS A 167 12.93 -12.04 4.60
CA HIS A 167 14.10 -12.91 4.68
C HIS A 167 15.44 -12.19 4.40
N LEU A 168 15.38 -11.00 3.77
CA LEU A 168 16.54 -10.18 3.45
C LEU A 168 16.83 -9.08 4.49
N LYS A 169 16.28 -9.20 5.70
CA LYS A 169 16.55 -8.25 6.78
C LYS A 169 18.03 -8.21 7.21
N GLY A 170 18.75 -9.30 7.04
CA GLY A 170 20.17 -9.39 7.45
C GLY A 170 20.38 -9.43 8.96
N GLU A 171 21.65 -9.38 9.36
CA GLU A 171 22.08 -9.26 10.75
C GLU A 171 23.14 -8.15 10.88
N PRO A 172 22.88 -7.10 11.68
CA PRO A 172 21.63 -6.85 12.43
C PRO A 172 20.44 -6.62 11.51
N PRO A 173 19.20 -6.91 11.97
CA PRO A 173 18.02 -6.84 11.13
C PRO A 173 17.73 -5.41 10.67
N GLN A 174 17.46 -5.24 9.38
CA GLN A 174 17.19 -3.95 8.75
C GLN A 174 15.98 -4.02 7.84
N ILE A 175 15.24 -2.92 7.74
CA ILE A 175 14.24 -2.68 6.70
C ILE A 175 14.76 -1.59 5.76
N GLU A 176 14.43 -1.72 4.48
CA GLU A 176 14.79 -0.77 3.43
C GLU A 176 13.55 -0.01 2.97
N LEU A 177 13.68 1.29 2.82
CA LEU A 177 12.61 2.20 2.36
C LEU A 177 13.14 3.04 1.20
N HIS A 178 12.31 3.29 0.18
CA HIS A 178 12.64 4.21 -0.91
C HIS A 178 11.74 5.44 -0.80
N ILE A 179 12.34 6.57 -0.47
CA ILE A 179 11.63 7.79 -0.10
C ILE A 179 11.86 8.87 -1.14
N ARG A 180 10.79 9.33 -1.79
CA ARG A 180 10.86 10.46 -2.70
C ARG A 180 10.82 11.77 -1.95
N HIS A 181 11.67 12.70 -2.32
CA HIS A 181 11.65 14.08 -1.85
C HIS A 181 10.37 14.78 -2.33
N MET A 182 9.62 15.30 -1.39
CA MET A 182 8.46 16.16 -1.64
C MET A 182 8.82 17.55 -1.10
N PRO A 183 9.15 18.51 -1.96
CA PRO A 183 9.52 19.88 -1.53
C PRO A 183 8.46 20.52 -0.66
N GLY A 184 8.86 21.07 0.50
CA GLY A 184 7.95 21.58 1.53
C GLY A 184 7.40 20.51 2.49
N GLY A 185 7.72 19.25 2.27
CA GLY A 185 7.37 18.15 3.15
C GLY A 185 8.32 18.05 4.34
N LEU A 186 7.86 18.42 5.56
CA LEU A 186 8.70 18.48 6.78
C LEU A 186 9.60 17.26 6.98
N PHE A 187 9.09 16.05 6.75
CA PHE A 187 9.87 14.83 6.90
C PHE A 187 10.87 14.64 5.76
N THR A 188 10.43 14.81 4.52
CA THR A 188 11.30 14.57 3.37
C THR A 188 12.36 15.66 3.22
N ASP A 189 12.03 16.93 3.51
CA ASP A 189 13.03 18.00 3.54
C ASP A 189 14.10 17.73 4.60
N ALA A 190 13.69 17.29 5.80
CA ALA A 190 14.64 16.89 6.84
C ALA A 190 15.49 15.68 6.43
N LEU A 191 14.89 14.68 5.79
CA LEU A 191 15.60 13.48 5.33
C LEU A 191 16.69 13.83 4.30
N PHE A 192 16.43 14.79 3.41
CA PHE A 192 17.38 15.20 2.38
C PHE A 192 18.38 16.27 2.81
N SER A 193 18.25 16.84 4.04
CA SER A 193 19.10 17.95 4.49
C SER A 193 19.78 17.73 5.84
N THR A 194 19.07 17.21 6.84
CA THR A 194 19.55 17.20 8.24
C THR A 194 19.68 15.81 8.85
N VAL A 195 18.88 14.84 8.41
CA VAL A 195 18.95 13.46 8.91
C VAL A 195 20.29 12.83 8.53
N LYS A 196 20.89 12.11 9.47
CA LYS A 196 22.19 11.48 9.31
C LYS A 196 22.14 10.01 9.70
N GLU A 197 23.10 9.26 9.21
CA GLU A 197 23.35 7.91 9.71
C GLU A 197 23.57 7.94 11.24
N LYS A 198 23.06 6.93 11.90
CA LYS A 198 22.99 6.75 13.36
C LYS A 198 21.88 7.54 14.07
N ASP A 199 21.16 8.41 13.40
CA ASP A 199 19.99 9.06 14.00
C ASP A 199 18.95 8.01 14.43
N ILE A 200 18.27 8.29 15.53
CA ILE A 200 17.22 7.45 16.09
C ILE A 200 15.86 8.03 15.72
N MET A 201 15.03 7.21 15.13
CA MET A 201 13.65 7.51 14.77
C MET A 201 12.70 6.51 15.42
N ARG A 202 11.41 6.73 15.33
CA ARG A 202 10.38 5.77 15.75
C ARG A 202 9.49 5.41 14.59
N VAL A 203 9.24 4.12 14.44
CA VAL A 203 8.28 3.61 13.47
C VAL A 203 7.22 2.75 14.16
N GLU A 204 6.08 2.65 13.53
CA GLU A 204 4.99 1.75 13.89
C GLU A 204 4.61 0.90 12.68
N GLY A 205 4.36 -0.36 12.88
CA GLY A 205 3.99 -1.31 11.84
C GLY A 205 4.10 -2.76 12.29
N PRO A 206 3.91 -3.72 11.37
CA PRO A 206 3.63 -3.54 9.94
C PRO A 206 2.17 -3.15 9.67
N PHE A 207 1.93 -2.41 8.59
CA PHE A 207 0.61 -2.03 8.12
C PHE A 207 0.42 -2.40 6.63
N GLY A 208 -0.82 -2.34 6.17
CA GLY A 208 -1.19 -2.56 4.78
C GLY A 208 -1.58 -4.00 4.49
N THR A 209 -2.31 -4.17 3.38
CA THR A 209 -2.80 -5.47 2.88
C THR A 209 -2.29 -5.76 1.46
N PHE A 210 -1.25 -5.04 1.04
CA PHE A 210 -0.62 -5.18 -0.26
C PHE A 210 0.47 -6.25 -0.21
N TRP A 211 0.08 -7.51 -0.47
CA TRP A 211 1.00 -8.65 -0.59
C TRP A 211 0.48 -9.66 -1.60
N LEU A 212 1.35 -10.54 -2.08
CA LEU A 212 1.00 -11.58 -3.04
C LEU A 212 -0.05 -12.56 -2.47
N ARG A 213 -1.03 -12.91 -3.28
CA ARG A 213 -1.99 -13.97 -2.98
C ARG A 213 -1.34 -15.31 -3.30
N GLU A 214 -0.87 -16.00 -2.24
CA GLU A 214 -0.07 -17.23 -2.38
C GLU A 214 -0.92 -18.45 -2.79
N ASP A 215 -2.23 -18.39 -2.59
CA ASP A 215 -3.21 -19.40 -2.99
C ASP A 215 -3.61 -19.29 -4.48
N SER A 216 -3.28 -18.19 -5.13
CA SER A 216 -3.57 -17.96 -6.54
C SER A 216 -2.54 -18.62 -7.46
N ARG A 217 -2.99 -18.98 -8.67
CA ARG A 217 -2.14 -19.47 -9.77
C ARG A 217 -2.16 -18.57 -10.99
N LYS A 218 -2.86 -17.45 -10.92
CA LYS A 218 -2.99 -16.49 -12.01
C LYS A 218 -1.65 -15.82 -12.35
N PRO A 219 -1.41 -15.51 -13.63
CA PRO A 219 -0.30 -14.64 -14.03
C PRO A 219 -0.38 -13.27 -13.32
N ILE A 220 0.78 -12.66 -13.09
CA ILE A 220 0.93 -11.46 -12.29
C ILE A 220 1.38 -10.28 -13.16
N VAL A 221 0.68 -9.15 -13.04
CA VAL A 221 1.16 -7.86 -13.50
C VAL A 221 1.61 -7.05 -12.29
N LEU A 222 2.89 -6.73 -12.21
CA LEU A 222 3.49 -5.85 -11.22
C LEU A 222 3.60 -4.46 -11.86
N LEU A 223 2.80 -3.50 -11.40
CA LEU A 223 2.71 -2.16 -11.96
C LEU A 223 3.25 -1.14 -10.97
N ALA A 224 4.37 -0.51 -11.28
CA ALA A 224 5.00 0.50 -10.45
C ALA A 224 5.09 1.86 -11.13
N SER A 225 4.93 2.96 -10.38
CA SER A 225 5.37 4.29 -10.82
C SER A 225 6.30 4.91 -9.79
N GLY A 226 7.47 5.39 -10.25
CA GLY A 226 8.50 5.99 -9.41
C GLY A 226 8.89 5.10 -8.23
N THR A 227 8.81 5.63 -7.00
CA THR A 227 9.09 4.87 -5.77
C THR A 227 8.05 3.82 -5.41
N GLY A 228 6.96 3.69 -6.17
CA GLY A 228 6.08 2.52 -6.10
C GLY A 228 6.78 1.20 -6.40
N LEU A 229 8.00 1.26 -6.96
CA LEU A 229 8.85 0.09 -7.07
C LEU A 229 9.20 -0.52 -5.69
N ALA A 230 9.25 0.25 -4.61
CA ALA A 230 9.69 -0.24 -3.30
C ALA A 230 8.94 -1.50 -2.83
N PRO A 231 7.61 -1.49 -2.64
CA PRO A 231 6.89 -2.70 -2.24
C PRO A 231 6.89 -3.77 -3.36
N ILE A 232 6.89 -3.38 -4.63
CA ILE A 232 6.98 -4.31 -5.77
C ILE A 232 8.32 -5.08 -5.75
N LYS A 233 9.42 -4.40 -5.41
CA LYS A 233 10.73 -5.04 -5.22
C LYS A 233 10.64 -6.13 -4.14
N ALA A 234 10.05 -5.81 -3.00
CA ALA A 234 9.87 -6.80 -1.93
C ALA A 234 9.01 -8.00 -2.38
N LEU A 235 7.95 -7.77 -3.21
CA LEU A 235 7.15 -8.86 -3.78
C LEU A 235 8.00 -9.75 -4.70
N ILE A 236 8.83 -9.17 -5.56
CA ILE A 236 9.71 -9.93 -6.49
C ILE A 236 10.71 -10.77 -5.68
N GLU A 237 11.35 -10.20 -4.66
CA GLU A 237 12.25 -10.92 -3.76
C GLU A 237 11.54 -12.08 -3.04
N GLN A 238 10.27 -11.87 -2.63
CA GLN A 238 9.44 -12.93 -2.04
C GLN A 238 9.12 -14.03 -3.06
N MET A 239 8.79 -13.67 -4.31
CA MET A 239 8.56 -14.64 -5.39
C MET A 239 9.82 -15.49 -5.61
N GLN A 240 10.99 -14.88 -5.62
CA GLN A 240 12.26 -15.57 -5.80
C GLN A 240 12.52 -16.57 -4.67
N LEU A 241 12.32 -16.17 -3.40
CA LEU A 241 12.47 -17.06 -2.24
C LEU A 241 11.51 -18.25 -2.30
N LYS A 242 10.23 -17.97 -2.64
CA LYS A 242 9.18 -19.00 -2.69
C LYS A 242 9.26 -19.87 -3.94
N GLN A 243 10.16 -19.57 -4.87
CA GLN A 243 10.21 -20.21 -6.20
C GLN A 243 8.84 -20.15 -6.89
N ASP A 244 8.19 -18.99 -6.82
CA ASP A 244 6.90 -18.76 -7.45
C ASP A 244 7.08 -18.73 -8.97
N ASN A 245 6.57 -19.75 -9.63
CA ASN A 245 6.73 -19.94 -11.07
C ASN A 245 5.60 -19.31 -11.89
N ARG A 246 4.70 -18.56 -11.29
CA ARG A 246 3.66 -17.85 -12.06
C ARG A 246 4.31 -16.88 -13.03
N PRO A 247 3.83 -16.80 -14.28
CA PRO A 247 4.28 -15.77 -15.20
C PRO A 247 4.06 -14.38 -14.60
N ALA A 248 5.08 -13.55 -14.60
CA ALA A 248 5.03 -12.21 -14.04
C ALA A 248 5.65 -11.18 -14.99
N VAL A 249 5.07 -10.00 -15.03
CA VAL A 249 5.62 -8.88 -15.80
C VAL A 249 5.69 -7.65 -14.90
N LEU A 250 6.89 -7.12 -14.72
CA LEU A 250 7.12 -5.83 -14.07
C LEU A 250 7.06 -4.72 -15.11
N PHE A 251 6.04 -3.87 -15.03
CA PHE A 251 6.00 -2.59 -15.73
C PHE A 251 6.37 -1.48 -14.73
N TRP A 252 7.47 -0.79 -14.99
CA TRP A 252 7.91 0.30 -14.13
C TRP A 252 7.98 1.61 -14.88
N GLY A 253 7.06 2.53 -14.54
CA GLY A 253 6.91 3.85 -15.13
C GLY A 253 7.68 4.92 -14.38
N CYS A 254 8.46 5.72 -15.11
CA CYS A 254 9.12 6.93 -14.63
C CYS A 254 8.95 8.05 -15.65
N ARG A 255 9.34 9.27 -15.31
CA ARG A 255 9.35 10.39 -16.27
C ARG A 255 10.52 10.26 -17.22
N ARG A 256 11.74 10.17 -16.69
CA ARG A 256 13.00 10.16 -17.44
C ARG A 256 13.88 8.99 -17.03
N SER A 257 14.89 8.68 -17.82
CA SER A 257 15.77 7.52 -17.60
C SER A 257 16.48 7.54 -16.24
N HIS A 258 16.93 8.71 -15.77
CA HIS A 258 17.58 8.83 -14.45
C HIS A 258 16.63 8.63 -13.26
N ASP A 259 15.30 8.66 -13.46
CA ASP A 259 14.31 8.34 -12.45
C ASP A 259 14.15 6.82 -12.24
N LEU A 260 14.67 6.01 -13.17
CA LEU A 260 14.74 4.54 -13.03
C LEU A 260 15.91 4.14 -12.11
N TYR A 261 15.88 4.59 -10.87
CA TYR A 261 16.99 4.55 -9.90
C TYR A 261 17.48 3.13 -9.52
N LEU A 262 16.74 2.09 -9.86
CA LEU A 262 17.09 0.66 -9.70
C LEU A 262 16.92 -0.11 -11.01
N HIS A 263 17.18 0.52 -12.15
CA HIS A 263 17.06 -0.11 -13.47
C HIS A 263 17.86 -1.40 -13.56
N GLU A 264 19.14 -1.34 -13.21
CA GLU A 264 20.04 -2.51 -13.24
C GLU A 264 19.55 -3.64 -12.32
N TRP A 265 19.03 -3.32 -11.13
CA TRP A 265 18.44 -4.31 -10.24
C TRP A 265 17.23 -5.01 -10.89
N ALA A 266 16.36 -4.26 -11.57
CA ALA A 266 15.18 -4.82 -12.23
C ALA A 266 15.57 -5.71 -13.43
N GLU A 267 16.60 -5.33 -14.19
CA GLU A 267 17.17 -6.15 -15.26
C GLU A 267 17.78 -7.45 -14.71
N GLN A 268 18.55 -7.38 -13.62
CA GLN A 268 19.15 -8.54 -12.96
C GLN A 268 18.09 -9.48 -12.37
N ALA A 269 17.03 -8.94 -11.77
CA ALA A 269 15.91 -9.72 -11.27
C ALA A 269 15.23 -10.49 -12.42
N ALA A 270 14.94 -9.82 -13.53
CA ALA A 270 14.35 -10.47 -14.71
C ALA A 270 15.30 -11.50 -15.33
N ALA A 271 16.61 -11.25 -15.36
CA ALA A 271 17.58 -12.21 -15.86
C ALA A 271 17.71 -13.46 -14.97
N SER A 272 17.51 -13.31 -13.65
CA SER A 272 17.62 -14.41 -12.67
C SER A 272 16.34 -15.25 -12.52
N MET A 273 15.18 -14.72 -12.95
CA MET A 273 13.87 -15.36 -12.83
C MET A 273 13.26 -15.57 -14.23
N PRO A 274 13.30 -16.80 -14.80
CA PRO A 274 12.84 -17.07 -16.16
C PRO A 274 11.36 -16.73 -16.42
N ASN A 275 10.55 -16.67 -15.35
CA ASN A 275 9.13 -16.34 -15.38
C ASN A 275 8.84 -14.84 -15.18
N LEU A 276 9.86 -14.00 -14.94
CA LEU A 276 9.73 -12.56 -14.76
C LEU A 276 10.22 -11.81 -16.00
N ARG A 277 9.37 -10.98 -16.58
CA ARG A 277 9.74 -10.01 -17.62
C ARG A 277 9.74 -8.59 -17.02
N TYR A 278 10.71 -7.77 -17.41
CA TYR A 278 10.78 -6.37 -17.05
C TYR A 278 10.54 -5.44 -18.23
N VAL A 279 9.69 -4.45 -18.06
CA VAL A 279 9.31 -3.45 -19.06
C VAL A 279 9.43 -2.05 -18.46
N PRO A 280 10.57 -1.35 -18.64
CA PRO A 280 10.67 0.05 -18.26
C PRO A 280 9.89 0.94 -19.23
N VAL A 281 9.19 1.95 -18.67
CA VAL A 281 8.34 2.88 -19.43
C VAL A 281 8.66 4.31 -19.02
N LEU A 282 8.92 5.21 -20.00
CA LEU A 282 9.19 6.62 -19.74
C LEU A 282 8.10 7.50 -20.34
N SER A 283 7.52 8.40 -19.53
CA SER A 283 6.53 9.36 -20.04
C SER A 283 7.14 10.61 -20.70
N GLU A 284 8.40 10.92 -20.37
CA GLU A 284 9.19 12.02 -20.94
C GLU A 284 10.52 11.46 -21.46
N ALA A 285 10.44 10.52 -22.39
CA ALA A 285 11.62 9.85 -22.94
C ALA A 285 12.48 10.81 -23.74
N GLY A 286 13.80 10.78 -23.50
CA GLY A 286 14.77 11.48 -24.32
C GLY A 286 15.02 10.75 -25.66
N PRO A 287 15.74 11.39 -26.60
CA PRO A 287 15.94 10.85 -27.95
C PRO A 287 16.74 9.53 -27.98
N ASP A 288 17.54 9.26 -26.96
CA ASP A 288 18.38 8.06 -26.87
C ASP A 288 17.63 6.85 -26.24
N TRP A 289 16.41 7.08 -25.75
CA TRP A 289 15.62 6.00 -25.14
C TRP A 289 15.12 5.02 -26.20
N ARG A 290 15.31 3.71 -25.95
CA ARG A 290 14.91 2.63 -26.85
C ARG A 290 13.82 1.72 -26.27
N GLY A 291 13.39 1.99 -25.01
CA GLY A 291 12.30 1.29 -24.33
C GLY A 291 10.92 1.84 -24.67
N ARG A 292 9.93 1.46 -23.89
CA ARG A 292 8.54 1.94 -24.04
C ARG A 292 8.44 3.43 -23.66
N ASN A 293 7.62 4.16 -24.43
CA ASN A 293 7.30 5.57 -24.18
C ASN A 293 5.81 5.74 -23.91
N GLY A 294 5.45 6.67 -23.03
CA GLY A 294 4.07 6.97 -22.64
C GLY A 294 3.74 6.60 -21.21
N PHE A 295 2.47 6.44 -20.90
CA PHE A 295 2.03 6.09 -19.56
C PHE A 295 2.12 4.58 -19.31
N VAL A 296 2.60 4.21 -18.13
CA VAL A 296 2.90 2.80 -17.79
C VAL A 296 1.66 1.89 -17.85
N HIS A 297 0.48 2.36 -17.44
CA HIS A 297 -0.76 1.58 -17.54
C HIS A 297 -1.20 1.35 -19.00
N GLU A 298 -0.92 2.30 -19.88
CA GLU A 298 -1.18 2.12 -21.32
C GLU A 298 -0.26 1.09 -21.94
N ALA A 299 1.02 1.05 -21.51
CA ALA A 299 1.96 0.02 -21.94
C ALA A 299 1.49 -1.38 -21.52
N VAL A 300 0.88 -1.52 -20.33
CA VAL A 300 0.26 -2.79 -19.91
C VAL A 300 -0.86 -3.18 -20.87
N MET A 301 -1.80 -2.28 -21.18
CA MET A 301 -2.92 -2.57 -22.07
C MET A 301 -2.50 -2.90 -23.50
N GLN A 302 -1.39 -2.33 -23.97
CA GLN A 302 -0.82 -2.64 -25.29
C GLN A 302 -0.20 -4.03 -25.33
N ASP A 303 0.51 -4.43 -24.28
CA ASP A 303 1.20 -5.72 -24.21
C ASP A 303 0.27 -6.86 -23.78
N LEU A 304 -0.73 -6.55 -22.95
CA LEU A 304 -1.67 -7.48 -22.34
C LEU A 304 -3.11 -6.94 -22.49
N PRO A 305 -3.70 -7.03 -23.70
CA PRO A 305 -5.04 -6.48 -23.97
C PRO A 305 -6.16 -7.25 -23.26
N ASP A 306 -5.91 -8.47 -22.78
CA ASP A 306 -6.83 -9.28 -21.98
C ASP A 306 -6.18 -9.58 -20.62
N LEU A 307 -6.76 -9.03 -19.54
CA LEU A 307 -6.35 -9.22 -18.15
C LEU A 307 -7.36 -10.06 -17.36
N SER A 308 -8.38 -10.65 -18.00
CA SER A 308 -9.46 -11.39 -17.32
C SER A 308 -8.94 -12.57 -16.47
N GLY A 309 -7.82 -13.16 -16.85
CA GLY A 309 -7.15 -14.24 -16.12
C GLY A 309 -5.99 -13.80 -15.23
N HIS A 310 -5.72 -12.52 -15.08
CA HIS A 310 -4.55 -12.00 -14.36
C HIS A 310 -4.88 -11.50 -12.95
N GLU A 311 -3.82 -11.28 -12.17
CA GLU A 311 -3.81 -10.45 -10.98
C GLU A 311 -2.89 -9.25 -11.21
N VAL A 312 -3.35 -8.07 -10.79
CA VAL A 312 -2.57 -6.83 -10.90
C VAL A 312 -2.21 -6.33 -9.50
N TYR A 313 -0.93 -6.05 -9.29
CA TYR A 313 -0.39 -5.42 -8.09
C TYR A 313 0.16 -4.04 -8.48
N ALA A 314 -0.60 -2.98 -8.21
CA ALA A 314 -0.29 -1.61 -8.63
C ALA A 314 0.17 -0.76 -7.46
N CYS A 315 1.32 -0.09 -7.59
CA CYS A 315 1.83 0.79 -6.55
C CYS A 315 2.47 2.07 -7.12
N GLY A 316 2.23 3.19 -6.43
CA GLY A 316 2.83 4.49 -6.76
C GLY A 316 1.84 5.64 -6.75
N ALA A 317 1.97 6.57 -7.71
CA ALA A 317 1.16 7.78 -7.78
C ALA A 317 -0.34 7.46 -7.91
N PRO A 318 -1.22 8.12 -7.12
CA PRO A 318 -2.66 7.87 -7.16
C PRO A 318 -3.26 7.97 -8.56
N VAL A 319 -2.87 8.98 -9.34
CA VAL A 319 -3.35 9.17 -10.70
C VAL A 319 -3.07 7.97 -11.62
N MET A 320 -1.92 7.31 -11.44
CA MET A 320 -1.56 6.10 -12.20
C MET A 320 -2.39 4.90 -11.73
N VAL A 321 -2.52 4.71 -10.42
CA VAL A 321 -3.28 3.58 -9.85
C VAL A 321 -4.76 3.68 -10.22
N ASP A 322 -5.35 4.88 -10.16
CA ASP A 322 -6.76 5.12 -10.51
C ASP A 322 -7.01 4.90 -12.00
N ALA A 323 -6.11 5.40 -12.87
CA ALA A 323 -6.19 5.17 -14.31
C ALA A 323 -6.09 3.67 -14.64
N ALA A 324 -5.12 2.97 -14.05
CA ALA A 324 -4.95 1.54 -14.25
C ALA A 324 -6.19 0.75 -13.78
N ARG A 325 -6.73 1.03 -12.60
CA ARG A 325 -7.93 0.36 -12.08
C ARG A 325 -9.11 0.52 -13.02
N ARG A 326 -9.40 1.76 -13.43
CA ARG A 326 -10.50 2.09 -14.33
C ARG A 326 -10.33 1.40 -15.69
N ASP A 327 -9.17 1.59 -16.31
CA ASP A 327 -8.96 1.18 -17.70
C ASP A 327 -8.77 -0.33 -17.84
N PHE A 328 -8.15 -1.00 -16.86
CA PHE A 328 -7.98 -2.46 -16.90
C PHE A 328 -9.33 -3.18 -16.71
N SER A 329 -10.19 -2.70 -15.84
CA SER A 329 -11.53 -3.28 -15.69
C SER A 329 -12.40 -2.99 -16.90
N ALA A 330 -12.43 -1.72 -17.39
CA ALA A 330 -13.32 -1.33 -18.47
C ALA A 330 -12.90 -1.83 -19.86
N ARG A 331 -11.60 -2.00 -20.10
CA ARG A 331 -11.05 -2.25 -21.44
C ARG A 331 -10.32 -3.57 -21.59
N CYS A 332 -9.80 -4.15 -20.48
CA CYS A 332 -9.03 -5.38 -20.52
C CYS A 332 -9.70 -6.53 -19.76
N GLY A 333 -10.93 -6.33 -19.24
CA GLY A 333 -11.71 -7.38 -18.57
C GLY A 333 -11.15 -7.83 -17.21
N LEU A 334 -10.27 -7.04 -16.58
CA LEU A 334 -9.73 -7.39 -15.27
C LEU A 334 -10.86 -7.41 -14.22
N PRO A 335 -11.05 -8.52 -13.46
CA PRO A 335 -11.96 -8.54 -12.32
C PRO A 335 -11.55 -7.53 -11.25
N GLU A 336 -12.52 -6.82 -10.66
CA GLU A 336 -12.24 -5.81 -9.63
C GLU A 336 -11.50 -6.37 -8.42
N ASP A 337 -11.81 -7.62 -8.03
CA ASP A 337 -11.18 -8.34 -6.92
C ASP A 337 -9.79 -8.90 -7.24
N ALA A 338 -9.35 -8.80 -8.49
CA ALA A 338 -8.00 -9.14 -8.94
C ALA A 338 -7.05 -7.92 -9.07
N PHE A 339 -7.50 -6.73 -8.67
CA PHE A 339 -6.70 -5.51 -8.65
C PHE A 339 -6.33 -5.12 -7.22
N TYR A 340 -5.09 -5.33 -6.84
CA TYR A 340 -4.51 -4.97 -5.54
C TYR A 340 -3.68 -3.70 -5.69
N ALA A 341 -3.87 -2.73 -4.79
CA ALA A 341 -3.19 -1.45 -4.92
C ALA A 341 -2.70 -0.86 -3.61
N ASP A 342 -1.56 -0.16 -3.69
CA ASP A 342 -1.04 0.72 -2.66
C ASP A 342 -0.71 2.09 -3.28
N SER A 343 -1.59 3.09 -3.06
CA SER A 343 -1.47 4.44 -3.61
C SER A 343 -0.72 5.35 -2.65
N PHE A 344 0.34 5.99 -3.13
CA PHE A 344 1.16 6.91 -2.35
C PHE A 344 0.56 8.31 -2.33
N THR A 345 -0.32 8.57 -1.37
CA THR A 345 -0.92 9.91 -1.18
C THR A 345 0.03 10.82 -0.39
N SER A 346 0.23 12.04 -0.88
CA SER A 346 0.97 13.09 -0.17
C SER A 346 0.03 14.01 0.60
N GLU A 347 0.56 14.90 1.46
CA GLU A 347 -0.25 15.95 2.09
C GLU A 347 -0.90 16.89 1.06
N ALA A 348 -0.23 17.13 -0.08
CA ALA A 348 -0.79 17.92 -1.17
C ALA A 348 -1.98 17.23 -1.85
N ASP A 349 -2.07 15.91 -1.77
CA ASP A 349 -3.20 15.14 -2.30
C ASP A 349 -4.42 15.17 -1.37
N LYS A 350 -4.29 15.76 -0.17
CA LYS A 350 -5.34 15.85 0.86
C LYS A 350 -6.11 17.17 0.87
N VAL A 351 -5.84 18.07 -0.08
CA VAL A 351 -6.51 19.38 -0.21
C VAL A 351 -7.70 19.29 -1.15
#